data_dc2a3b80b669c0e709e7b358dd8e5ed0
#
_entry.id   dc2a3b80b669c0e709e7b358dd8e5ed0
#
_cell.length_a   1.000
_cell.length_b   1.000
_cell.length_c   1.000
_cell.angle_alpha   90.00
_cell.angle_beta   90.00
_cell.angle_gamma   90.00
#
_symmetry.space_group_name_H-M   'P 1'
#
loop_
_entity.id
_entity.type
_entity.pdbx_description
1 polymer ?
#
loop_
_entity_poly.entity_id
_entity_poly.type
_entity_poly.pdbx_seq_one_letter_code
_entity_poly.pdbx_strand_id
1 'polypeptide(L)' 'MNSPQEQQQIRQQAAEWAIRLDGGDLDRSRREALDGWLAADPRHPAALALAQRTWKQLGSLTEPRTMV' A
#
# COMPACT_ATOMS: atom_id res chain seq x y z
N MET A 1 -8.70 7.20 -19.74
CA MET A 1 -9.61 7.96 -18.89
C MET A 1 -9.78 7.28 -17.55
N ASN A 2 -9.61 8.00 -16.47
CA ASN A 2 -9.67 7.41 -15.15
C ASN A 2 -11.10 7.36 -14.64
N SER A 3 -11.57 6.16 -14.31
CA SER A 3 -12.87 6.04 -13.69
C SER A 3 -12.70 5.99 -12.18
N PRO A 4 -13.72 6.38 -11.43
CA PRO A 4 -13.65 6.26 -9.97
C PRO A 4 -13.44 4.83 -9.51
N GLN A 5 -14.01 3.85 -10.22
CA GLN A 5 -13.83 2.46 -9.88
C GLN A 5 -12.39 2.02 -10.06
N GLU A 6 -11.76 2.48 -11.13
CA GLU A 6 -10.37 2.11 -11.41
C GLU A 6 -9.45 2.67 -10.34
N GLN A 7 -9.66 3.93 -9.96
CA GLN A 7 -8.86 4.54 -8.92
C GLN A 7 -9.06 3.85 -7.58
N GLN A 8 -10.28 3.45 -7.31
CA GLN A 8 -10.59 2.76 -6.08
C GLN A 8 -9.89 1.40 -6.01
N GLN A 9 -9.88 0.68 -7.14
CA GLN A 9 -9.17 -0.59 -7.21
C GLN A 9 -7.68 -0.40 -6.98
N ILE A 10 -7.10 0.62 -7.58
CA ILE A 10 -5.68 0.89 -7.41
C ILE A 10 -5.38 1.19 -5.95
N ARG A 11 -6.20 2.01 -5.31
CA ARG A 11 -6.01 2.33 -3.89
C ARG A 11 -6.11 1.09 -3.02
N GLN A 12 -7.08 0.24 -3.31
CA GLN A 12 -7.28 -0.96 -2.54
C GLN A 12 -6.09 -1.90 -2.68
N GLN A 13 -5.61 -2.10 -3.90
CA GLN A 13 -4.46 -2.93 -4.14
C GLN A 13 -3.22 -2.35 -3.47
N ALA A 14 -3.05 -1.03 -3.55
CA ALA A 14 -1.91 -0.38 -2.92
C ALA A 14 -1.95 -0.56 -1.41
N ALA A 15 -3.13 -0.47 -0.82
CA ALA A 15 -3.26 -0.66 0.63
C ALA A 15 -2.88 -2.08 1.02
N GLU A 16 -3.28 -3.07 0.24
CA GLU A 16 -2.92 -4.44 0.51
C GLU A 16 -1.41 -4.65 0.45
N TRP A 17 -0.76 -4.05 -0.54
CA TRP A 17 0.69 -4.15 -0.65
C TRP A 17 1.38 -3.44 0.50
N ALA A 18 0.85 -2.28 0.91
CA ALA A 18 1.43 -1.53 2.01
C ALA A 18 1.39 -2.33 3.31
N ILE A 19 0.28 -3.03 3.56
CA ILE A 19 0.14 -3.86 4.74
C ILE A 19 1.14 -5.00 4.72
N ARG A 20 1.31 -5.64 3.57
CA ARG A 20 2.26 -6.74 3.45
C ARG A 20 3.69 -6.27 3.63
N LEU A 21 4.01 -5.11 3.06
CA LEU A 21 5.36 -4.55 3.21
C LEU A 21 5.65 -4.24 4.67
N ASP A 22 4.68 -3.69 5.37
CA ASP A 22 4.86 -3.34 6.77
C ASP A 22 5.01 -4.59 7.63
N GLY A 23 4.28 -5.64 7.29
CA GLY A 23 4.34 -6.88 8.04
C GLY A 23 5.52 -7.78 7.69
N GLY A 24 6.25 -7.46 6.64
CA GLY A 24 7.39 -8.27 6.24
C GLY A 24 7.02 -9.60 5.61
N ASP A 25 5.80 -9.70 5.09
CA ASP A 25 5.29 -10.96 4.56
C ASP A 25 5.61 -11.19 3.10
N LEU A 26 6.53 -10.46 2.52
CA LEU A 26 6.83 -10.59 1.12
C LEU A 26 7.93 -11.61 0.89
N ASP A 27 7.57 -12.77 0.38
CA ASP A 27 8.54 -13.71 -0.09
C ASP A 27 8.94 -13.31 -1.52
N ARG A 28 9.81 -14.09 -2.13
CA ARG A 28 10.33 -13.77 -3.45
C ARG A 28 9.20 -13.69 -4.49
N SER A 29 8.29 -14.63 -4.44
CA SER A 29 7.20 -14.70 -5.40
C SER A 29 6.31 -13.48 -5.31
N ARG A 30 5.97 -13.08 -4.11
CA ARG A 30 5.13 -11.91 -3.92
C ARG A 30 5.86 -10.62 -4.24
N ARG A 31 7.17 -10.59 -4.00
CA ARG A 31 7.95 -9.44 -4.34
C ARG A 31 7.99 -9.24 -5.84
N GLU A 32 8.09 -10.32 -6.60
CA GLU A 32 8.04 -10.24 -8.03
C GLU A 32 6.68 -9.76 -8.51
N ALA A 33 5.62 -10.22 -7.84
CA ALA A 33 4.28 -9.76 -8.17
C ALA A 33 4.14 -8.26 -7.90
N LEU A 34 4.71 -7.80 -6.81
CA LEU A 34 4.69 -6.38 -6.50
C LEU A 34 5.44 -5.57 -7.55
N ASP A 35 6.61 -6.03 -7.94
CA ASP A 35 7.39 -5.35 -8.96
C ASP A 35 6.62 -5.27 -10.27
N GLY A 36 5.93 -6.36 -10.64
CA GLY A 36 5.10 -6.37 -11.83
C GLY A 36 3.94 -5.41 -11.73
N TRP A 37 3.33 -5.35 -10.55
CA TRP A 37 2.24 -4.43 -10.33
C TRP A 37 2.70 -2.97 -10.42
N LEU A 38 3.85 -2.67 -9.84
CA LEU A 38 4.40 -1.31 -9.90
C LEU A 38 4.73 -0.90 -11.33
N ALA A 39 5.20 -1.84 -12.14
CA ALA A 39 5.56 -1.56 -13.50
C ALA A 39 4.36 -1.49 -14.44
N ALA A 40 3.23 -2.04 -14.04
CA ALA A 40 2.06 -2.14 -14.90
C ALA A 40 1.41 -0.80 -15.18
N ASP A 41 1.52 0.14 -14.27
CA ASP A 41 0.83 1.43 -14.41
C ASP A 41 1.61 2.47 -13.62
N PRO A 42 1.91 3.62 -14.23
CA PRO A 42 2.66 4.68 -13.53
C PRO A 42 1.91 5.24 -12.31
N ARG A 43 0.61 5.01 -12.23
CA ARG A 43 -0.15 5.45 -11.07
C ARG A 43 0.04 4.54 -9.87
N HIS A 44 0.49 3.30 -10.07
CA HIS A 44 0.65 2.34 -9.00
C HIS A 44 1.72 2.74 -8.00
N PRO A 45 2.92 3.16 -8.42
CA PRO A 45 3.93 3.57 -7.43
C PRO A 45 3.46 4.74 -6.57
N ALA A 46 2.77 5.71 -7.17
CA ALA A 46 2.28 6.84 -6.41
C ALA A 46 1.21 6.41 -5.41
N ALA A 47 0.33 5.51 -5.82
CA ALA A 47 -0.71 5.00 -4.94
C ALA A 47 -0.11 4.23 -3.78
N LEU A 48 0.93 3.44 -4.05
CA LEU A 48 1.59 2.67 -2.99
C LEU A 48 2.25 3.61 -1.99
N ALA A 49 2.94 4.64 -2.48
CA ALA A 49 3.58 5.59 -1.59
C ALA A 49 2.57 6.29 -0.68
N LEU A 50 1.43 6.65 -1.25
CA LEU A 50 0.37 7.27 -0.46
C LEU A 50 -0.19 6.30 0.57
N ALA A 51 -0.40 5.05 0.16
CA ALA A 51 -0.93 4.04 1.07
C ALA A 51 0.03 3.78 2.22
N GLN A 52 1.32 3.74 1.95
CA GLN A 52 2.30 3.53 3.00
C GLN A 52 2.32 4.70 3.97
N ARG A 53 2.20 5.91 3.46
CA ARG A 53 2.17 7.09 4.32
C ARG A 53 0.95 7.07 5.20
N THR A 54 -0.21 6.76 4.62
CA THR A 54 -1.46 6.69 5.38
C THR A 54 -1.38 5.60 6.44
N TRP A 55 -0.82 4.45 6.08
CA TRP A 55 -0.68 3.34 7.00
C TRP A 55 0.17 3.71 8.21
N LYS A 56 1.28 4.41 7.96
CA LYS A 56 2.14 4.86 9.05
C LYS A 56 1.43 5.85 9.96
N GLN A 57 0.66 6.75 9.38
CA GLN A 57 -0.09 7.72 10.17
C GLN A 57 -1.12 7.04 11.05
N LEU A 58 -1.80 6.03 10.51
CA LEU A 58 -2.77 5.28 11.30
C LEU A 58 -2.09 4.55 12.44
N GLY A 59 -0.96 3.95 12.18
CA GLY A 59 -0.20 3.28 13.21
C GLY A 59 0.19 4.23 14.33
N SER A 60 0.56 5.44 13.96
CA SER A 60 0.93 6.44 14.94
C SER A 60 -0.27 6.86 15.79
N LEU A 61 -1.44 6.95 15.15
CA LEU A 61 -2.64 7.35 15.89
C LEU A 61 -3.14 6.26 16.81
N THR A 62 -2.90 5.02 16.47
CA THR A 62 -3.40 3.92 17.29
C THR A 62 -2.40 3.42 18.30
N GLU A 63 -1.27 4.06 18.40
CA GLU A 63 -0.26 3.65 19.32
C GLU A 63 -0.72 3.83 20.73
N PRO A 64 -0.71 2.76 21.51
CA PRO A 64 -1.31 2.82 22.84
C PRO A 64 -0.47 3.52 23.84
N ARG A 65 0.74 3.78 23.56
CA ARG A 65 1.54 4.35 24.46
C ARG A 65 1.01 5.42 25.13
N THR A 66 0.23 5.90 24.59
CA THR A 66 -0.20 6.96 25.20
C THR A 66 -0.64 6.79 26.47
N MET A 67 -0.78 6.19 26.96
CA MET A 67 -1.27 6.14 27.98
C MET A 67 -0.79 6.38 28.89
N VAL A 68 -0.76 6.58 29.26
CA VAL A 68 -0.29 6.85 30.20
C VAL A 68 -0.54 7.06 31.04
#